data_0363c3618683c250c7c9c6d26439e31a
#
_entry.id   0363c3618683c250c7c9c6d26439e31a
#
_cell.length_a   1.000
_cell.length_b   1.000
_cell.length_c   1.000
_cell.angle_alpha   90.00
_cell.angle_beta   90.00
_cell.angle_gamma   90.00
#
_symmetry.space_group_name_H-M   'P 1'
#
loop_
_entity.id
_entity.type
_entity.pdbx_description
1 polymer ?
#
loop_
_entity_poly.entity_id
_entity_poly.type
_entity_poly.pdbx_seq_one_letter_code
_entity_poly.pdbx_strand_id
1 'polypeptide(L)'
;RFKKDPLDFVLWKPSLDKEPGWKSPWGRGRPGWHLECSVMSEKYLGKHFDIHGGGLDLIFPHHENEIAQSCANNNSKKLANYWIHNGFITYNKQKMSKSVGNITTIKEASNKYSGQVVRLALLSSQYKQPLDWNDDLLLEQSKVLDKWYTMYSSEVNSEIPNCFQDLLDDLNTPLYISKLHDLFKKCQSGDINKKKE
;
A
#
# COMPACT_ATOMS: atom_id res chain seq x y z
N ARG A 1 -28.67 -22.35 8.46
CA ARG A 1 -27.59 -22.08 7.47
C ARG A 1 -28.24 -21.59 6.20
N PHE A 2 -27.98 -20.34 5.80
CA PHE A 2 -28.61 -19.76 4.60
C PHE A 2 -27.77 -19.98 3.33
N LYS A 3 -26.47 -20.36 3.46
CA LYS A 3 -25.59 -20.68 2.35
C LYS A 3 -25.88 -22.08 1.80
N LYS A 4 -25.94 -22.22 0.47
CA LYS A 4 -26.05 -23.52 -0.21
C LYS A 4 -24.66 -24.20 -0.24
N ASP A 5 -23.63 -23.44 -0.55
CA ASP A 5 -22.23 -23.88 -0.56
C ASP A 5 -21.44 -23.12 0.53
N PRO A 6 -20.49 -23.75 1.23
CA PRO A 6 -19.59 -23.08 2.17
C PRO A 6 -18.82 -21.91 1.55
N LEU A 7 -18.53 -21.97 0.26
CA LEU A 7 -17.81 -20.94 -0.49
C LEU A 7 -18.68 -19.75 -0.89
N ASP A 8 -20.02 -19.87 -0.78
CA ASP A 8 -20.90 -18.75 -1.05
C ASP A 8 -20.59 -17.57 -0.15
N PHE A 9 -20.58 -16.36 -0.70
CA PHE A 9 -20.41 -15.12 0.05
C PHE A 9 -21.70 -14.32 0.14
N VAL A 10 -21.80 -13.46 1.17
CA VAL A 10 -23.02 -12.75 1.49
C VAL A 10 -23.14 -11.48 0.64
N LEU A 11 -24.17 -11.38 -0.17
CA LEU A 11 -24.52 -10.17 -0.93
C LEU A 11 -25.34 -9.18 -0.09
N TRP A 12 -26.32 -9.70 0.68
CA TRP A 12 -27.21 -8.88 1.50
C TRP A 12 -27.35 -9.50 2.89
N LYS A 13 -27.11 -8.70 3.94
CA LYS A 13 -27.21 -9.12 5.35
C LYS A 13 -28.47 -8.55 5.98
N PRO A 14 -29.32 -9.34 6.65
CA PRO A 14 -30.36 -8.79 7.49
C PRO A 14 -29.81 -7.81 8.52
N SER A 15 -30.53 -6.72 8.77
CA SER A 15 -30.19 -5.74 9.78
C SER A 15 -31.24 -5.68 10.86
N LEU A 16 -30.83 -5.66 12.14
CA LEU A 16 -31.69 -5.40 13.27
C LEU A 16 -32.14 -3.93 13.28
N ASP A 17 -33.17 -3.59 14.06
CA ASP A 17 -33.75 -2.24 14.08
C ASP A 17 -32.76 -1.14 14.45
N LYS A 18 -31.80 -1.46 15.31
CA LYS A 18 -30.73 -0.52 15.75
C LYS A 18 -29.53 -0.45 14.81
N GLU A 19 -29.46 -1.32 13.81
CA GLU A 19 -28.36 -1.36 12.83
C GLU A 19 -28.74 -0.57 11.58
N PRO A 20 -27.75 0.00 10.85
CA PRO A 20 -27.98 0.54 9.51
C PRO A 20 -28.67 -0.51 8.62
N GLY A 21 -29.67 -0.07 7.85
CA GLY A 21 -30.35 -1.01 6.97
C GLY A 21 -31.40 -0.33 6.10
N TRP A 22 -31.60 -0.89 4.93
CA TRP A 22 -32.51 -0.40 3.91
C TRP A 22 -33.52 -1.47 3.53
N LYS A 23 -34.68 -1.06 3.01
CA LYS A 23 -35.66 -1.97 2.45
C LYS A 23 -35.13 -2.61 1.16
N SER A 24 -35.39 -3.89 0.98
CA SER A 24 -35.04 -4.66 -0.22
C SER A 24 -36.10 -5.74 -0.49
N PRO A 25 -36.06 -6.37 -1.69
CA PRO A 25 -36.92 -7.53 -1.96
C PRO A 25 -36.72 -8.72 -0.98
N TRP A 26 -35.55 -8.76 -0.32
CA TRP A 26 -35.17 -9.81 0.65
C TRP A 26 -35.39 -9.38 2.10
N GLY A 27 -36.10 -8.28 2.33
CA GLY A 27 -36.34 -7.71 3.64
C GLY A 27 -35.41 -6.54 3.96
N ARG A 28 -35.53 -6.02 5.20
CA ARG A 28 -34.64 -4.95 5.68
C ARG A 28 -33.23 -5.51 5.96
N GLY A 29 -32.22 -4.86 5.39
CA GLY A 29 -30.85 -5.33 5.52
C GLY A 29 -29.84 -4.32 5.01
N ARG A 30 -28.59 -4.74 4.92
CA ARG A 30 -27.46 -3.98 4.42
C ARG A 30 -26.62 -4.80 3.43
N PRO A 31 -25.85 -4.15 2.54
CA PRO A 31 -24.96 -4.85 1.63
C PRO A 31 -23.90 -5.66 2.40
N GLY A 32 -23.45 -6.75 1.80
CA GLY A 32 -22.24 -7.43 2.23
C GLY A 32 -21.00 -6.60 1.89
N TRP A 33 -19.90 -6.82 2.60
CA TRP A 33 -18.67 -6.05 2.46
C TRP A 33 -18.16 -5.92 1.02
N HIS A 34 -18.16 -7.00 0.27
CA HIS A 34 -17.68 -6.99 -1.13
C HIS A 34 -18.58 -6.14 -2.03
N LEU A 35 -19.89 -6.18 -1.81
CA LEU A 35 -20.87 -5.42 -2.58
C LEU A 35 -20.73 -3.91 -2.34
N GLU A 36 -20.35 -3.50 -1.14
CA GLU A 36 -20.09 -2.10 -0.83
C GLU A 36 -18.98 -1.55 -1.75
N CYS A 37 -17.84 -2.25 -1.84
CA CYS A 37 -16.73 -1.86 -2.67
C CYS A 37 -17.06 -1.93 -4.17
N SER A 38 -17.75 -2.97 -4.63
CA SER A 38 -18.18 -3.09 -6.03
C SER A 38 -19.07 -1.92 -6.47
N VAL A 39 -20.05 -1.54 -5.65
CA VAL A 39 -20.97 -0.44 -5.97
C VAL A 39 -20.27 0.92 -5.88
N MET A 40 -19.44 1.14 -4.87
CA MET A 40 -18.71 2.40 -4.71
C MET A 40 -17.70 2.63 -5.82
N SER A 41 -16.93 1.61 -6.20
CA SER A 41 -15.98 1.71 -7.29
C SER A 41 -16.69 1.99 -8.62
N GLU A 42 -17.79 1.31 -8.92
CA GLU A 42 -18.56 1.60 -10.14
C GLU A 42 -19.13 3.02 -10.15
N LYS A 43 -19.65 3.49 -9.00
CA LYS A 43 -20.23 4.83 -8.89
C LYS A 43 -19.22 5.96 -9.15
N TYR A 44 -17.99 5.82 -8.66
CA TYR A 44 -17.00 6.90 -8.71
C TYR A 44 -15.97 6.75 -9.82
N LEU A 45 -15.67 5.52 -10.21
CA LEU A 45 -14.61 5.20 -11.19
C LEU A 45 -15.17 4.63 -12.50
N GLY A 46 -16.45 4.25 -12.52
CA GLY A 46 -17.09 3.63 -13.68
C GLY A 46 -16.98 2.10 -13.65
N LYS A 47 -17.53 1.49 -14.69
CA LYS A 47 -17.63 0.02 -14.80
C LYS A 47 -16.30 -0.69 -14.96
N HIS A 48 -15.29 0.04 -15.39
CA HIS A 48 -13.92 -0.41 -15.59
C HIS A 48 -12.97 0.76 -15.30
N PHE A 49 -11.92 0.54 -14.55
CA PHE A 49 -10.98 1.58 -14.15
C PHE A 49 -9.53 1.09 -14.19
N ASP A 50 -8.57 1.99 -14.00
CA ASP A 50 -7.18 1.69 -14.27
C ASP A 50 -6.54 0.84 -13.18
N ILE A 51 -6.63 1.26 -11.93
CA ILE A 51 -5.90 0.65 -10.82
C ILE A 51 -6.83 0.29 -9.67
N HIS A 52 -6.76 -0.96 -9.22
CA HIS A 52 -7.36 -1.44 -7.98
C HIS A 52 -6.29 -1.96 -7.04
N GLY A 53 -6.33 -1.55 -5.78
CA GLY A 53 -5.28 -1.89 -4.84
C GLY A 53 -5.79 -2.26 -3.46
N GLY A 54 -4.96 -2.98 -2.71
CA GLY A 54 -5.25 -3.38 -1.33
C GLY A 54 -4.10 -4.13 -0.68
N GLY A 55 -4.34 -4.72 0.48
CA GLY A 55 -3.41 -5.63 1.12
C GLY A 55 -3.42 -7.00 0.44
N LEU A 56 -2.35 -7.77 0.60
CA LEU A 56 -2.26 -9.16 0.10
C LEU A 56 -3.40 -10.05 0.60
N ASP A 57 -3.94 -9.78 1.79
CA ASP A 57 -5.07 -10.49 2.38
C ASP A 57 -6.41 -10.23 1.67
N LEU A 58 -6.48 -9.17 0.88
CA LEU A 58 -7.69 -8.84 0.12
C LEU A 58 -7.76 -9.56 -1.23
N ILE A 59 -6.67 -10.14 -1.73
CA ILE A 59 -6.67 -10.88 -3.00
C ILE A 59 -7.82 -11.91 -2.98
N PHE A 60 -7.86 -12.70 -1.91
CA PHE A 60 -8.91 -13.67 -1.69
C PHE A 60 -9.40 -13.62 -0.23
N PRO A 61 -10.72 -13.59 0.02
CA PRO A 61 -11.79 -13.68 -1.00
C PRO A 61 -12.29 -12.33 -1.53
N HIS A 62 -11.82 -11.19 -1.01
CA HIS A 62 -12.46 -9.87 -1.20
C HIS A 62 -12.45 -9.42 -2.67
N HIS A 63 -11.26 -9.26 -3.26
CA HIS A 63 -11.12 -8.79 -4.64
C HIS A 63 -11.67 -9.77 -5.67
N GLU A 64 -11.52 -11.08 -5.45
CA GLU A 64 -12.15 -12.09 -6.30
C GLU A 64 -13.66 -11.97 -6.30
N ASN A 65 -14.25 -11.70 -5.14
CA ASN A 65 -15.70 -11.49 -5.03
C ASN A 65 -16.14 -10.17 -5.69
N GLU A 66 -15.34 -9.10 -5.60
CA GLU A 66 -15.62 -7.86 -6.32
C GLU A 66 -15.56 -8.05 -7.84
N ILE A 67 -14.58 -8.80 -8.34
CA ILE A 67 -14.47 -9.17 -9.76
C ILE A 67 -15.72 -9.93 -10.18
N ALA A 68 -16.10 -10.96 -9.44
CA ALA A 68 -17.28 -11.76 -9.75
C ALA A 68 -18.57 -10.93 -9.81
N GLN A 69 -18.79 -10.04 -8.82
CA GLN A 69 -19.95 -9.16 -8.74
C GLN A 69 -19.98 -8.16 -9.91
N SER A 70 -18.88 -7.42 -10.09
CA SER A 70 -18.83 -6.32 -11.06
C SER A 70 -18.83 -6.83 -12.49
N CYS A 71 -18.10 -7.92 -12.77
CA CYS A 71 -18.06 -8.50 -14.11
C CYS A 71 -19.42 -9.12 -14.48
N ALA A 72 -20.09 -9.78 -13.56
CA ALA A 72 -21.42 -10.33 -13.80
C ALA A 72 -22.46 -9.22 -14.04
N ASN A 73 -22.44 -8.16 -13.21
CA ASN A 73 -23.38 -7.04 -13.33
C ASN A 73 -23.16 -6.25 -14.64
N ASN A 74 -21.93 -6.04 -15.03
CA ASN A 74 -21.56 -5.21 -16.18
C ASN A 74 -21.36 -5.98 -17.48
N ASN A 75 -21.53 -7.30 -17.47
CA ASN A 75 -21.25 -8.20 -18.59
C ASN A 75 -19.84 -7.93 -19.17
N SER A 76 -18.86 -7.73 -18.29
CA SER A 76 -17.47 -7.41 -18.61
C SER A 76 -16.53 -8.56 -18.22
N LYS A 77 -15.33 -8.58 -18.81
CA LYS A 77 -14.31 -9.58 -18.48
C LYS A 77 -13.29 -9.09 -17.46
N LYS A 78 -13.30 -7.78 -17.15
CA LYS A 78 -12.32 -7.15 -16.25
C LYS A 78 -13.00 -6.08 -15.40
N LEU A 79 -12.57 -5.97 -14.15
CA LEU A 79 -12.93 -4.87 -13.25
C LEU A 79 -11.89 -3.73 -13.35
N ALA A 80 -10.61 -4.07 -13.31
CA ALA A 80 -9.50 -3.11 -13.40
C ALA A 80 -8.40 -3.61 -14.35
N ASN A 81 -7.58 -2.67 -14.86
CA ASN A 81 -6.44 -2.99 -15.71
C ASN A 81 -5.26 -3.52 -14.88
N TYR A 82 -4.97 -2.87 -13.75
CA TYR A 82 -3.83 -3.18 -12.89
C TYR A 82 -4.27 -3.45 -11.47
N TRP A 83 -3.63 -4.42 -10.84
CA TRP A 83 -3.87 -4.81 -9.46
C TRP A 83 -2.58 -4.62 -8.66
N ILE A 84 -2.68 -3.88 -7.57
CA ILE A 84 -1.54 -3.59 -6.69
C ILE A 84 -1.86 -4.13 -5.29
N HIS A 85 -1.03 -5.05 -4.79
CA HIS A 85 -1.21 -5.64 -3.47
C HIS A 85 0.01 -5.39 -2.59
N ASN A 86 -0.20 -4.70 -1.49
CA ASN A 86 0.86 -4.39 -0.53
C ASN A 86 1.06 -5.52 0.47
N GLY A 87 2.33 -5.75 0.82
CA GLY A 87 2.70 -6.56 1.97
C GLY A 87 2.21 -5.96 3.29
N PHE A 88 2.35 -6.74 4.36
CA PHE A 88 1.93 -6.31 5.70
C PHE A 88 3.02 -5.48 6.38
N ILE A 89 2.58 -4.57 7.25
CA ILE A 89 3.46 -3.96 8.24
C ILE A 89 3.30 -4.75 9.54
N THR A 90 4.42 -5.24 10.07
CA THR A 90 4.51 -5.85 11.39
C THR A 90 5.16 -4.87 12.37
N TYR A 91 5.01 -5.09 13.65
CA TYR A 91 5.71 -4.36 14.69
C TYR A 91 6.47 -5.37 15.57
N ASN A 92 7.79 -5.27 15.58
CA ASN A 92 8.65 -6.25 16.24
C ASN A 92 8.29 -7.70 15.83
N LYS A 93 8.15 -7.94 14.52
CA LYS A 93 7.80 -9.23 13.90
C LYS A 93 6.41 -9.77 14.28
N GLN A 94 5.58 -8.97 14.95
CA GLN A 94 4.21 -9.32 15.29
C GLN A 94 3.22 -8.55 14.41
N LYS A 95 2.13 -9.20 14.03
CA LYS A 95 1.06 -8.53 13.26
C LYS A 95 0.52 -7.34 14.06
N MET A 96 0.47 -6.16 13.43
CA MET A 96 -0.19 -5.00 14.02
C MET A 96 -1.69 -5.26 14.15
N SER A 97 -2.24 -5.08 15.34
CA SER A 97 -3.67 -5.18 15.57
C SER A 97 -4.12 -4.29 16.73
N LYS A 98 -5.37 -3.80 16.66
CA LYS A 98 -5.96 -3.01 17.74
C LYS A 98 -6.05 -3.77 19.05
N SER A 99 -6.30 -5.08 18.99
CA SER A 99 -6.43 -5.93 20.18
C SER A 99 -5.09 -6.14 20.92
N VAL A 100 -3.97 -6.09 20.21
CA VAL A 100 -2.62 -6.18 20.79
C VAL A 100 -2.11 -4.81 21.26
N GLY A 101 -2.70 -3.70 20.77
CA GLY A 101 -2.29 -2.35 21.14
C GLY A 101 -0.93 -1.92 20.57
N ASN A 102 -0.42 -2.61 19.54
CA ASN A 102 0.88 -2.38 18.94
C ASN A 102 0.80 -1.57 17.63
N ILE A 103 -0.29 -0.85 17.41
CA ILE A 103 -0.46 0.00 16.23
C ILE A 103 0.26 1.32 16.46
N THR A 104 1.17 1.65 15.57
CA THR A 104 1.75 3.00 15.46
C THR A 104 1.01 3.77 14.38
N THR A 105 0.38 4.87 14.72
CA THR A 105 -0.26 5.75 13.75
C THR A 105 0.76 6.61 13.03
N ILE A 106 0.43 7.10 11.82
CA ILE A 106 1.27 8.05 11.07
C ILE A 106 1.55 9.29 11.93
N LYS A 107 0.56 9.77 12.68
CA LYS A 107 0.70 10.93 13.57
C LYS A 107 1.73 10.67 14.68
N GLU A 108 1.70 9.51 15.31
CA GLU A 108 2.68 9.14 16.35
C GLU A 108 4.09 9.02 15.77
N ALA A 109 4.25 8.37 14.61
CA ALA A 109 5.52 8.29 13.92
C ALA A 109 6.06 9.68 13.55
N SER A 110 5.21 10.56 13.01
CA SER A 110 5.58 11.93 12.61
C SER A 110 5.87 12.86 13.78
N ASN A 111 5.40 12.55 14.98
CA ASN A 111 5.77 13.30 16.19
C ASN A 111 7.20 12.97 16.69
N LYS A 112 7.71 11.77 16.38
CA LYS A 112 9.04 11.31 16.79
C LYS A 112 10.10 11.55 15.71
N TYR A 113 9.74 11.38 14.45
CA TYR A 113 10.65 11.41 13.29
C TYR A 113 10.13 12.34 12.21
N SER A 114 11.02 12.91 11.41
CA SER A 114 10.61 13.70 10.24
C SER A 114 9.84 12.84 9.23
N GLY A 115 8.95 13.46 8.47
CA GLY A 115 8.21 12.76 7.42
C GLY A 115 9.11 12.10 6.38
N GLN A 116 10.31 12.64 6.16
CA GLN A 116 11.30 12.06 5.24
C GLN A 116 11.90 10.76 5.79
N VAL A 117 12.17 10.67 7.10
CA VAL A 117 12.60 9.44 7.77
C VAL A 117 11.52 8.38 7.67
N VAL A 118 10.27 8.73 7.99
CA VAL A 118 9.11 7.83 7.88
C VAL A 118 8.96 7.30 6.45
N ARG A 119 9.08 8.18 5.46
CA ARG A 119 9.01 7.82 4.04
C ARG A 119 10.14 6.88 3.61
N LEU A 120 11.38 7.18 4.00
CA LEU A 120 12.53 6.34 3.66
C LEU A 120 12.41 4.95 4.30
N ALA A 121 11.93 4.87 5.55
CA ALA A 121 11.66 3.60 6.23
C ALA A 121 10.63 2.76 5.47
N LEU A 122 9.54 3.35 4.99
CA LEU A 122 8.55 2.63 4.17
C LEU A 122 9.12 2.16 2.83
N LEU A 123 10.00 2.94 2.21
CA LEU A 123 10.61 2.63 0.91
C LEU A 123 11.79 1.64 1.02
N SER A 124 12.29 1.36 2.23
CA SER A 124 13.41 0.42 2.45
C SER A 124 13.04 -1.03 2.15
N SER A 125 11.75 -1.37 2.09
CA SER A 125 11.24 -2.65 1.65
C SER A 125 10.47 -2.51 0.34
N GLN A 126 10.51 -3.55 -0.51
CA GLN A 126 9.66 -3.62 -1.69
C GLN A 126 8.20 -3.73 -1.25
N TYR A 127 7.30 -2.95 -1.85
CA TYR A 127 5.93 -2.78 -1.37
C TYR A 127 5.12 -4.08 -1.22
N LYS A 128 5.46 -5.13 -1.95
CA LYS A 128 4.83 -6.46 -1.84
C LYS A 128 5.35 -7.27 -0.66
N GLN A 129 6.50 -6.89 -0.08
CA GLN A 129 7.14 -7.62 0.99
C GLN A 129 6.70 -7.11 2.36
N PRO A 130 6.70 -7.96 3.40
CA PRO A 130 6.47 -7.51 4.76
C PRO A 130 7.55 -6.52 5.19
N LEU A 131 7.13 -5.47 5.89
CA LEU A 131 8.03 -4.50 6.53
C LEU A 131 7.87 -4.59 8.05
N ASP A 132 8.96 -4.86 8.76
CA ASP A 132 8.96 -4.83 10.22
C ASP A 132 9.23 -3.41 10.72
N TRP A 133 8.19 -2.74 11.15
CA TRP A 133 8.22 -1.38 11.65
C TRP A 133 8.67 -1.37 13.11
N ASN A 134 9.80 -0.77 13.39
CA ASN A 134 10.34 -0.63 14.74
C ASN A 134 11.19 0.64 14.87
N ASP A 135 11.54 1.01 16.11
CA ASP A 135 12.33 2.22 16.35
C ASP A 135 13.77 2.11 15.80
N ASP A 136 14.33 0.91 15.72
CA ASP A 136 15.68 0.69 15.16
C ASP A 136 15.71 1.02 13.66
N LEU A 137 14.70 0.58 12.91
CA LEU A 137 14.56 0.92 11.49
C LEU A 137 14.50 2.44 11.30
N LEU A 138 13.68 3.14 12.08
CA LEU A 138 13.51 4.59 11.96
C LEU A 138 14.79 5.34 12.34
N LEU A 139 15.50 4.89 13.36
CA LEU A 139 16.78 5.46 13.76
C LEU A 139 17.86 5.24 12.69
N GLU A 140 17.88 4.05 12.07
CA GLU A 140 18.80 3.75 10.96
C GLU A 140 18.53 4.69 9.78
N GLN A 141 17.27 4.83 9.36
CA GLN A 141 16.91 5.71 8.24
C GLN A 141 17.16 7.19 8.54
N SER A 142 17.02 7.62 9.80
CA SER A 142 17.42 8.97 10.22
C SER A 142 18.93 9.20 9.99
N LYS A 143 19.77 8.26 10.44
CA LYS A 143 21.23 8.35 10.23
C LYS A 143 21.62 8.34 8.75
N VAL A 144 20.88 7.60 7.93
CA VAL A 144 21.08 7.57 6.47
C VAL A 144 20.78 8.94 5.87
N LEU A 145 19.65 9.53 6.18
CA LEU A 145 19.29 10.86 5.69
C LEU A 145 20.26 11.94 6.17
N ASP A 146 20.64 11.93 7.43
CA ASP A 146 21.61 12.88 7.98
C ASP A 146 22.93 12.84 7.18
N LYS A 147 23.43 11.63 6.87
CA LYS A 147 24.62 11.46 6.03
C LYS A 147 24.41 12.02 4.61
N TRP A 148 23.28 11.73 3.98
CA TRP A 148 23.00 12.23 2.63
C TRP A 148 22.92 13.77 2.61
N TYR A 149 22.30 14.36 3.62
CA TYR A 149 22.20 15.82 3.75
C TYR A 149 23.57 16.52 3.93
N THR A 150 24.60 15.85 4.48
CA THR A 150 25.95 16.43 4.55
C THR A 150 26.54 16.74 3.18
N MET A 151 26.04 16.10 2.13
CA MET A 151 26.50 16.29 0.76
C MET A 151 25.50 17.02 -0.12
N TYR A 152 24.38 17.47 0.45
CA TYR A 152 23.36 18.19 -0.29
C TYR A 152 23.93 19.51 -0.83
N SER A 153 23.71 19.76 -2.14
CA SER A 153 23.99 21.02 -2.81
C SER A 153 22.72 21.54 -3.44
N SER A 154 22.53 22.86 -3.44
CA SER A 154 21.44 23.51 -4.16
C SER A 154 21.62 23.52 -5.69
N GLU A 155 22.80 23.11 -6.17
CA GLU A 155 23.04 22.95 -7.61
C GLU A 155 22.34 21.68 -8.09
N VAL A 156 21.33 21.86 -8.93
CA VAL A 156 20.56 20.76 -9.50
C VAL A 156 21.14 20.41 -10.88
N ASN A 157 21.49 19.16 -11.08
CA ASN A 157 21.69 18.61 -12.42
C ASN A 157 20.31 18.25 -13.00
N SER A 158 20.08 18.58 -14.27
CA SER A 158 18.81 18.28 -14.96
C SER A 158 18.73 16.83 -15.46
N GLU A 159 19.80 16.06 -15.35
CA GLU A 159 19.81 14.67 -15.81
C GLU A 159 19.21 13.73 -14.75
N ILE A 160 18.29 12.85 -15.21
CA ILE A 160 17.71 11.82 -14.35
C ILE A 160 18.78 10.73 -14.15
N PRO A 161 19.13 10.37 -12.90
CA PRO A 161 20.10 9.32 -12.64
C PRO A 161 19.71 7.99 -13.27
N ASN A 162 20.69 7.23 -13.76
CA ASN A 162 20.43 5.90 -14.35
C ASN A 162 19.75 4.93 -13.37
N CYS A 163 19.97 5.09 -12.08
CA CYS A 163 19.30 4.28 -11.05
C CYS A 163 17.77 4.46 -11.02
N PHE A 164 17.24 5.56 -11.60
CA PHE A 164 15.80 5.76 -11.71
C PHE A 164 15.09 4.64 -12.49
N GLN A 165 15.80 3.97 -13.39
CA GLN A 165 15.26 2.83 -14.15
C GLN A 165 14.80 1.68 -13.24
N ASP A 166 15.40 1.53 -12.05
CA ASP A 166 15.01 0.49 -11.09
C ASP A 166 13.59 0.69 -10.55
N LEU A 167 13.12 1.94 -10.51
CA LEU A 167 11.74 2.25 -10.12
C LEU A 167 10.72 1.85 -11.20
N LEU A 168 11.15 1.68 -12.44
CA LEU A 168 10.30 1.20 -13.52
C LEU A 168 10.13 -0.31 -13.52
N ASP A 169 10.95 -1.03 -12.74
CA ASP A 169 10.82 -2.47 -12.49
C ASP A 169 10.03 -2.70 -11.21
N ASP A 170 8.71 -2.65 -11.32
CA ASP A 170 7.74 -2.91 -10.25
C ASP A 170 8.02 -2.10 -8.96
N LEU A 171 8.42 -0.83 -9.12
CA LEU A 171 8.76 0.07 -8.01
C LEU A 171 9.82 -0.51 -7.07
N ASN A 172 10.94 -1.01 -7.61
CA ASN A 172 12.02 -1.62 -6.84
C ASN A 172 12.81 -0.57 -6.04
N THR A 173 12.17 0.00 -5.04
CA THR A 173 12.74 1.03 -4.17
C THR A 173 13.96 0.56 -3.38
N PRO A 174 14.05 -0.69 -2.88
CA PRO A 174 15.26 -1.16 -2.21
C PRO A 174 16.51 -1.13 -3.11
N LEU A 175 16.37 -1.58 -4.36
CA LEU A 175 17.48 -1.53 -5.31
C LEU A 175 17.87 -0.09 -5.65
N TYR A 176 16.88 0.78 -5.85
CA TYR A 176 17.11 2.20 -6.07
C TYR A 176 17.87 2.85 -4.90
N ILE A 177 17.44 2.61 -3.65
CA ILE A 177 18.09 3.11 -2.44
C ILE A 177 19.53 2.56 -2.31
N SER A 178 19.74 1.28 -2.63
CA SER A 178 21.07 0.67 -2.63
C SER A 178 22.02 1.38 -3.59
N LYS A 179 21.55 1.68 -4.80
CA LYS A 179 22.35 2.45 -5.78
C LYS A 179 22.62 3.89 -5.34
N LEU A 180 21.67 4.54 -4.66
CA LEU A 180 21.92 5.86 -4.04
C LEU A 180 22.99 5.78 -2.97
N HIS A 181 23.03 4.73 -2.15
CA HIS A 181 24.13 4.51 -1.20
C HIS A 181 25.49 4.36 -1.89
N ASP A 182 25.53 3.65 -3.01
CA ASP A 182 26.78 3.48 -3.77
C ASP A 182 27.24 4.80 -4.44
N LEU A 183 26.30 5.58 -4.95
CA LEU A 183 26.59 6.92 -5.45
C LEU A 183 27.14 7.82 -4.34
N PHE A 184 26.50 7.82 -3.18
CA PHE A 184 26.96 8.56 -2.00
C PHE A 184 28.40 8.19 -1.62
N LYS A 185 28.76 6.90 -1.57
CA LYS A 185 30.12 6.44 -1.27
C LYS A 185 31.13 6.94 -2.32
N LYS A 186 30.77 6.88 -3.60
CA LYS A 186 31.62 7.41 -4.69
C LYS A 186 31.83 8.90 -4.58
N CYS A 187 30.81 9.66 -4.21
CA CYS A 187 30.91 11.08 -3.97
C CYS A 187 31.85 11.41 -2.78
N GLN A 188 31.78 10.62 -1.69
CA GLN A 188 32.68 10.79 -0.54
C GLN A 188 34.16 10.55 -0.88
N SER A 189 34.44 9.62 -1.82
CA SER A 189 35.83 9.32 -2.24
C SER A 189 36.47 10.38 -3.13
N GLY A 190 35.78 11.49 -3.40
CA GLY A 190 36.34 12.65 -4.12
C GLY A 190 36.15 12.63 -5.64
N ASP A 191 35.36 11.74 -6.17
CA ASP A 191 34.96 11.73 -7.60
C ASP A 191 33.90 12.83 -7.84
N ILE A 192 34.42 14.07 -8.05
CA ILE A 192 33.61 15.30 -8.12
C ILE A 192 32.60 15.26 -9.28
N ASN A 193 32.88 14.51 -10.34
CA ASN A 193 31.97 14.39 -11.48
C ASN A 193 30.69 13.62 -11.15
N LYS A 194 30.66 12.86 -10.05
CA LYS A 194 29.50 12.06 -9.62
C LYS A 194 28.66 12.72 -8.53
N LYS A 195 29.09 13.88 -8.00
CA LYS A 195 28.24 14.72 -7.14
C LYS A 195 27.07 15.37 -7.90
N LYS A 196 27.14 15.35 -9.23
CA LYS A 196 26.13 15.95 -10.13
C LYS A 196 25.16 14.93 -10.70
N GLU A 197 25.37 13.62 -10.47
CA GLU A 197 24.42 12.55 -10.78
C GLU A 197 23.40 12.35 -9.61
#